data_1922c65f929d57fd80cd4b07c3e2e1c9
#
_entry.id   1922c65f929d57fd80cd4b07c3e2e1c9
#
_cell.length_a   1.000
_cell.length_b   1.000
_cell.length_c   1.000
_cell.angle_alpha   90.00
_cell.angle_beta   90.00
_cell.angle_gamma   90.00
#
_symmetry.space_group_name_H-M   'P 1'
#
loop_
_entity.id
_entity.type
_entity.pdbx_description
1 polymer ?
#
loop_
_entity_poly.entity_id
_entity_poly.type
_entity_poly.pdbx_seq_one_letter_code
_entity_poly.pdbx_strand_id
1 'polypeptide(L)'
;MKPLKFSWYFLPVLILAGESVFILPYVLSRIFRPTVLQVFQINNVELGLCFSTYGMVAILSYVFGGPISDRYSPRKLMSLALILTSFGGLVYAQFPGFYGLKILYGYWGFTTVFLFWSPMIKAARFWGKTSTQVKAFGFLEGGRGLVGALIGTIGVLVFAYFLNVSDSKFPNLEQSRNAFKYVVLLSSVIVAFVGFLVWKFMKVDQEIEKSVVLEKISLNKIKEVVFLPSVWLLMVIVMCAYVGYKVTDVFSLYALDVMQYNQVDSAEFATFLLYLRPLIAISIASFASRWENTLMLVIGFAVSFLGALLFSFGIITYSKTLLFLSSIFILAIGVYSLRALYFSIMEKGEIPLPLTGTAVGIISLIGYAPDIFIGPLMGYFLDKYNGIIGHQYVFALLSVFSLVGFFAAIKYHAIYCNEASHSLFESHE
;
A
#
# COMPACT_ATOMS: atom_id res chain seq x y z
N MET A 1 -16.26 20.31 -27.34
CA MET A 1 -15.14 20.28 -26.38
C MET A 1 -13.92 19.71 -27.08
N LYS A 2 -12.78 20.42 -27.10
CA LYS A 2 -11.54 19.86 -27.63
C LYS A 2 -11.13 18.64 -26.78
N PRO A 3 -10.70 17.50 -27.40
CA PRO A 3 -10.25 16.36 -26.64
C PRO A 3 -9.07 16.74 -25.77
N LEU A 4 -9.16 16.41 -24.47
CA LEU A 4 -8.11 16.65 -23.50
C LEU A 4 -6.88 15.81 -23.91
N LYS A 5 -5.84 16.45 -24.45
CA LYS A 5 -4.58 15.78 -24.81
C LYS A 5 -3.62 15.87 -23.61
N PHE A 6 -3.52 14.77 -22.84
CA PHE A 6 -2.40 14.60 -21.92
C PHE A 6 -1.17 14.14 -22.69
N SER A 7 0.00 14.67 -22.29
CA SER A 7 1.26 14.16 -22.79
C SER A 7 1.44 12.70 -22.39
N TRP A 8 2.00 11.88 -23.25
CA TRP A 8 2.21 10.44 -23.02
C TRP A 8 3.00 10.13 -21.73
N TYR A 9 3.85 11.05 -21.29
CA TYR A 9 4.67 10.93 -20.08
C TYR A 9 3.92 11.26 -18.78
N PHE A 10 2.69 11.80 -18.84
CA PHE A 10 1.94 12.21 -17.64
C PHE A 10 1.67 11.03 -16.70
N LEU A 11 1.13 9.95 -17.23
CA LEU A 11 0.83 8.74 -16.44
C LEU A 11 2.10 8.05 -15.91
N PRO A 12 3.15 7.81 -16.70
CA PRO A 12 4.43 7.31 -16.18
C PRO A 12 5.00 8.14 -15.03
N VAL A 13 5.00 9.48 -15.13
CA VAL A 13 5.49 10.35 -14.05
C VAL A 13 4.58 10.26 -12.82
N LEU A 14 3.27 10.17 -13.00
CA LEU A 14 2.32 10.01 -11.91
C LEU A 14 2.53 8.67 -11.18
N ILE A 15 2.73 7.58 -11.91
CA ILE A 15 3.03 6.25 -11.37
C ILE A 15 4.35 6.27 -10.58
N LEU A 16 5.39 6.83 -11.19
CA LEU A 16 6.70 6.95 -10.56
C LEU A 16 6.63 7.76 -9.25
N ALA A 17 5.94 8.89 -9.26
CA ALA A 17 5.73 9.71 -8.09
C ALA A 17 4.91 8.99 -7.01
N GLY A 18 3.85 8.28 -7.44
CA GLY A 18 2.90 7.61 -6.55
C GLY A 18 3.51 6.51 -5.69
N GLU A 19 4.60 5.87 -6.13
CA GLU A 19 5.33 4.91 -5.30
C GLU A 19 6.55 5.55 -4.63
N SER A 20 7.27 6.44 -5.34
CA SER A 20 8.50 7.06 -4.80
C SER A 20 8.29 7.75 -3.46
N VAL A 21 7.12 8.36 -3.24
CA VAL A 21 6.79 9.03 -1.98
C VAL A 21 6.74 8.06 -0.79
N PHE A 22 6.47 6.77 -1.02
CA PHE A 22 6.39 5.73 0.00
C PHE A 22 7.68 4.90 0.16
N ILE A 23 8.71 5.14 -0.65
CA ILE A 23 9.97 4.37 -0.58
C ILE A 23 10.59 4.48 0.80
N LEU A 24 10.83 5.69 1.29
CA LEU A 24 11.50 5.93 2.58
C LEU A 24 10.69 5.43 3.77
N PRO A 25 9.39 5.77 3.93
CA PRO A 25 8.63 5.36 5.10
C PRO A 25 8.23 3.88 5.13
N TYR A 26 8.03 3.24 3.98
CA TYR A 26 7.45 1.89 3.96
C TYR A 26 8.24 0.87 3.17
N VAL A 27 8.67 1.17 1.94
CA VAL A 27 9.26 0.15 1.07
C VAL A 27 10.60 -0.31 1.62
N LEU A 28 11.45 0.61 2.10
CA LEU A 28 12.73 0.26 2.72
C LEU A 28 12.53 -0.60 3.98
N SER A 29 11.58 -0.23 4.84
CA SER A 29 11.28 -1.00 6.05
C SER A 29 10.66 -2.38 5.76
N ARG A 30 10.00 -2.56 4.62
CA ARG A 30 9.48 -3.86 4.16
C ARG A 30 10.58 -4.75 3.64
N ILE A 31 11.45 -4.21 2.79
CA ILE A 31 12.53 -4.96 2.14
C ILE A 31 13.61 -5.30 3.16
N PHE A 32 14.04 -4.33 3.95
CA PHE A 32 15.18 -4.42 4.86
C PHE A 32 14.76 -4.50 6.33
N ARG A 33 13.60 -5.12 6.65
CA ARG A 33 13.10 -5.13 8.04
C ARG A 33 14.13 -5.64 9.05
N PRO A 34 14.82 -6.78 8.85
CA PRO A 34 15.86 -7.22 9.78
C PRO A 34 16.97 -6.18 9.96
N THR A 35 17.43 -5.60 8.86
CA THR A 35 18.45 -4.55 8.88
C THR A 35 17.97 -3.30 9.60
N VAL A 36 16.73 -2.85 9.37
CA VAL A 36 16.15 -1.68 10.04
C VAL A 36 16.12 -1.89 11.56
N LEU A 37 15.64 -3.05 12.03
CA LEU A 37 15.64 -3.37 13.46
C LEU A 37 17.05 -3.31 14.05
N GLN A 38 18.05 -3.89 13.34
CA GLN A 38 19.43 -3.90 13.78
C GLN A 38 20.08 -2.50 13.80
N VAL A 39 19.99 -1.75 12.68
CA VAL A 39 20.73 -0.47 12.54
C VAL A 39 20.18 0.64 13.44
N PHE A 40 18.87 0.66 13.70
CA PHE A 40 18.22 1.60 14.62
C PHE A 40 18.23 1.09 16.06
N GLN A 41 18.62 -0.17 16.30
CA GLN A 41 18.60 -0.83 17.62
C GLN A 41 17.21 -0.75 18.27
N ILE A 42 16.18 -1.05 17.50
CA ILE A 42 14.77 -1.08 17.90
C ILE A 42 14.20 -2.49 17.75
N ASN A 43 13.15 -2.76 18.51
CA ASN A 43 12.39 -4.00 18.37
C ASN A 43 11.20 -3.86 17.42
N ASN A 44 10.45 -4.94 17.19
CA ASN A 44 9.32 -4.93 16.26
C ASN A 44 8.15 -4.09 16.77
N VAL A 45 7.91 -4.02 18.09
CA VAL A 45 6.89 -3.14 18.69
C VAL A 45 7.24 -1.69 18.44
N GLU A 46 8.49 -1.29 18.65
CA GLU A 46 8.95 0.09 18.44
C GLU A 46 8.83 0.52 16.98
N LEU A 47 9.20 -0.37 16.02
CA LEU A 47 8.96 -0.12 14.60
C LEU A 47 7.46 -0.01 14.31
N GLY A 48 6.64 -0.87 14.90
CA GLY A 48 5.18 -0.81 14.82
C GLY A 48 4.62 0.52 15.32
N LEU A 49 5.14 1.05 16.44
CA LEU A 49 4.76 2.36 16.99
C LEU A 49 5.16 3.53 16.09
N CYS A 50 6.25 3.41 15.32
CA CYS A 50 6.60 4.37 14.29
C CYS A 50 5.52 4.38 13.18
N PHE A 51 5.11 3.21 12.67
CA PHE A 51 4.01 3.11 11.71
C PHE A 51 2.69 3.63 12.29
N SER A 52 2.41 3.35 13.57
CA SER A 52 1.23 3.88 14.26
C SER A 52 1.20 5.40 14.29
N THR A 53 2.34 6.03 14.58
CA THR A 53 2.47 7.50 14.57
C THR A 53 2.25 8.07 13.16
N TYR A 54 2.81 7.42 12.13
CA TYR A 54 2.52 7.75 10.74
C TYR A 54 1.01 7.67 10.45
N GLY A 55 0.36 6.56 10.83
CA GLY A 55 -1.07 6.31 10.60
C GLY A 55 -1.97 7.34 11.29
N MET A 56 -1.67 7.73 12.53
CA MET A 56 -2.41 8.78 13.24
C MET A 56 -2.33 10.13 12.51
N VAL A 57 -1.14 10.53 12.09
CA VAL A 57 -0.96 11.76 11.32
C VAL A 57 -1.62 11.65 9.95
N ALA A 58 -1.58 10.49 9.30
CA ALA A 58 -2.21 10.23 8.02
C ALA A 58 -3.74 10.38 8.11
N ILE A 59 -4.39 9.84 9.15
CA ILE A 59 -5.85 9.98 9.34
C ILE A 59 -6.25 11.45 9.45
N LEU A 60 -5.54 12.24 10.26
CA LEU A 60 -5.76 13.68 10.35
C LEU A 60 -5.53 14.35 8.99
N SER A 61 -4.51 13.91 8.27
CA SER A 61 -4.15 14.44 6.95
C SER A 61 -5.20 14.18 5.88
N TYR A 62 -5.91 13.05 5.93
CA TYR A 62 -7.03 12.77 5.01
C TYR A 62 -8.16 13.78 5.17
N VAL A 63 -8.48 14.19 6.40
CA VAL A 63 -9.55 15.15 6.66
C VAL A 63 -9.20 16.53 6.13
N PHE A 64 -7.98 17.01 6.34
CA PHE A 64 -7.58 18.38 6.03
C PHE A 64 -6.88 18.54 4.67
N GLY A 65 -6.34 17.47 4.10
CA GLY A 65 -5.59 17.50 2.83
C GLY A 65 -6.47 17.76 1.60
N GLY A 66 -7.74 17.35 1.62
CA GLY A 66 -8.70 17.59 0.55
C GLY A 66 -8.85 19.07 0.19
N PRO A 67 -9.24 19.94 1.12
CA PRO A 67 -9.40 21.38 0.88
C PRO A 67 -8.14 22.09 0.32
N ILE A 68 -6.95 21.62 0.72
CA ILE A 68 -5.68 22.16 0.19
C ILE A 68 -5.45 21.70 -1.25
N SER A 69 -5.74 20.43 -1.53
CA SER A 69 -5.69 19.91 -2.90
C SER A 69 -6.62 20.65 -3.87
N ASP A 70 -7.72 21.22 -3.36
CA ASP A 70 -8.65 22.00 -4.19
C ASP A 70 -8.10 23.38 -4.55
N ARG A 71 -7.29 23.98 -3.67
CA ARG A 71 -6.74 25.34 -3.86
C ARG A 71 -5.47 25.36 -4.70
N TYR A 72 -4.68 24.30 -4.66
CA TYR A 72 -3.38 24.26 -5.32
C TYR A 72 -3.31 23.18 -6.40
N SER A 73 -2.48 23.39 -7.41
CA SER A 73 -2.30 22.42 -8.48
C SER A 73 -1.64 21.14 -7.96
N PRO A 74 -2.08 19.94 -8.43
CA PRO A 74 -1.46 18.67 -8.07
C PRO A 74 0.05 18.64 -8.26
N ARG A 75 0.53 19.25 -9.35
CA ARG A 75 1.96 19.38 -9.68
C ARG A 75 2.75 20.01 -8.54
N LYS A 76 2.28 21.16 -8.01
CA LYS A 76 2.98 21.91 -6.96
C LYS A 76 3.01 21.11 -5.65
N LEU A 77 1.86 20.60 -5.24
CA LEU A 77 1.74 19.87 -3.98
C LEU A 77 2.52 18.55 -4.00
N MET A 78 2.41 17.76 -5.07
CA MET A 78 3.11 16.49 -5.19
C MET A 78 4.63 16.68 -5.28
N SER A 79 5.11 17.69 -6.04
CA SER A 79 6.54 18.00 -6.11
C SER A 79 7.07 18.42 -4.74
N LEU A 80 6.39 19.33 -4.04
CA LEU A 80 6.76 19.76 -2.69
C LEU A 80 6.78 18.58 -1.71
N ALA A 81 5.76 17.73 -1.76
CA ALA A 81 5.68 16.53 -0.92
C ALA A 81 6.89 15.60 -1.10
N LEU A 82 7.26 15.31 -2.36
CA LEU A 82 8.42 14.46 -2.67
C LEU A 82 9.73 15.08 -2.18
N ILE A 83 9.93 16.36 -2.40
CA ILE A 83 11.13 17.07 -1.91
C ILE A 83 11.19 17.04 -0.39
N LEU A 84 10.10 17.38 0.31
CA LEU A 84 10.06 17.31 1.77
C LEU A 84 10.26 15.87 2.26
N THR A 85 9.62 14.87 1.65
CA THR A 85 9.81 13.47 2.02
C THR A 85 11.28 13.04 1.90
N SER A 86 11.99 13.49 0.85
CA SER A 86 13.41 13.21 0.64
C SER A 86 14.30 13.79 1.73
N PHE A 87 14.00 14.98 2.25
CA PHE A 87 14.73 15.54 3.40
C PHE A 87 14.60 14.67 4.66
N GLY A 88 13.45 14.03 4.88
CA GLY A 88 13.30 13.04 5.94
C GLY A 88 14.29 11.89 5.81
N GLY A 89 14.65 11.50 4.58
CA GLY A 89 15.67 10.47 4.34
C GLY A 89 17.07 10.87 4.81
N LEU A 90 17.43 12.17 4.77
CA LEU A 90 18.69 12.64 5.32
C LEU A 90 18.76 12.47 6.85
N VAL A 91 17.63 12.67 7.54
CA VAL A 91 17.51 12.41 8.97
C VAL A 91 17.55 10.92 9.26
N TYR A 92 16.85 10.11 8.43
CA TYR A 92 16.83 8.65 8.54
C TYR A 92 18.22 8.03 8.40
N ALA A 93 19.05 8.56 7.50
CA ALA A 93 20.42 8.13 7.28
C ALA A 93 21.38 8.44 8.44
N GLN A 94 20.96 9.23 9.43
CA GLN A 94 21.73 9.50 10.65
C GLN A 94 21.41 8.51 11.79
N PHE A 95 20.50 7.56 11.55
CA PHE A 95 20.06 6.55 12.52
C PHE A 95 19.59 7.16 13.84
N PRO A 96 18.58 8.06 13.82
CA PRO A 96 18.03 8.62 15.04
C PRO A 96 17.50 7.53 15.96
N GLY A 97 17.60 7.73 17.27
CA GLY A 97 16.99 6.81 18.25
C GLY A 97 15.47 6.76 18.11
N PHE A 98 14.84 5.83 18.85
CA PHE A 98 13.41 5.51 18.73
C PHE A 98 12.48 6.74 18.68
N TYR A 99 12.63 7.70 19.61
CA TYR A 99 11.76 8.89 19.61
C TYR A 99 11.96 9.78 18.38
N GLY A 100 13.22 9.94 17.93
CA GLY A 100 13.52 10.69 16.70
C GLY A 100 12.94 9.99 15.47
N LEU A 101 13.04 8.67 15.42
CA LEU A 101 12.43 7.85 14.36
C LEU A 101 10.91 7.98 14.36
N LYS A 102 10.26 7.92 15.52
CA LYS A 102 8.82 8.09 15.68
C LYS A 102 8.34 9.47 15.17
N ILE A 103 9.06 10.54 15.50
CA ILE A 103 8.77 11.89 15.01
C ILE A 103 8.93 11.94 13.48
N LEU A 104 9.98 11.32 12.93
CA LEU A 104 10.23 11.25 11.49
C LEU A 104 9.09 10.52 10.75
N TYR A 105 8.56 9.44 11.31
CA TYR A 105 7.40 8.75 10.74
C TYR A 105 6.14 9.63 10.78
N GLY A 106 5.93 10.39 11.84
CA GLY A 106 4.88 11.41 11.89
C GLY A 106 5.05 12.49 10.80
N TYR A 107 6.27 12.98 10.61
CA TYR A 107 6.62 13.90 9.53
C TYR A 107 6.30 13.31 8.15
N TRP A 108 6.66 12.04 7.90
CA TRP A 108 6.31 11.36 6.64
C TRP A 108 4.81 11.14 6.49
N GLY A 109 4.07 10.89 7.57
CA GLY A 109 2.61 10.84 7.55
C GLY A 109 2.00 12.15 7.03
N PHE A 110 2.57 13.28 7.43
CA PHE A 110 2.18 14.59 6.92
C PHE A 110 2.57 14.77 5.44
N THR A 111 3.84 14.59 5.07
CA THR A 111 4.32 14.89 3.72
C THR A 111 3.69 13.98 2.67
N THR A 112 3.49 12.70 2.97
CA THR A 112 2.99 11.71 2.01
C THR A 112 1.46 11.67 1.92
N VAL A 113 0.75 12.08 2.95
CA VAL A 113 -0.73 12.02 2.93
C VAL A 113 -1.32 13.40 2.75
N PHE A 114 -0.96 14.37 3.58
CA PHE A 114 -1.52 15.71 3.53
C PHE A 114 -1.21 16.45 2.22
N LEU A 115 0.07 16.39 1.79
CA LEU A 115 0.53 17.10 0.61
C LEU A 115 0.44 16.27 -0.68
N PHE A 116 0.40 14.93 -0.59
CA PHE A 116 0.57 14.09 -1.78
C PHE A 116 -0.67 13.28 -2.16
N TRP A 117 -1.35 12.64 -1.20
CA TRP A 117 -2.39 11.65 -1.51
C TRP A 117 -3.56 12.22 -2.30
N SER A 118 -4.21 13.27 -1.79
CA SER A 118 -5.35 13.89 -2.48
C SER A 118 -4.98 14.49 -3.83
N PRO A 119 -3.85 15.21 -3.99
CA PRO A 119 -3.35 15.67 -5.29
C PRO A 119 -3.09 14.55 -6.27
N MET A 120 -2.53 13.40 -5.85
CA MET A 120 -2.29 12.24 -6.70
C MET A 120 -3.59 11.67 -7.24
N ILE A 121 -4.60 11.47 -6.37
CA ILE A 121 -5.92 11.00 -6.79
C ILE A 121 -6.58 11.98 -7.76
N LYS A 122 -6.47 13.29 -7.50
CA LYS A 122 -6.95 14.34 -8.41
C LYS A 122 -6.27 14.25 -9.78
N ALA A 123 -4.95 14.08 -9.82
CA ALA A 123 -4.19 13.93 -11.07
C ALA A 123 -4.57 12.65 -11.85
N ALA A 124 -4.76 11.52 -11.14
CA ALA A 124 -5.23 10.27 -11.74
C ALA A 124 -6.63 10.41 -12.35
N ARG A 125 -7.53 11.14 -11.69
CA ARG A 125 -8.87 11.43 -12.22
C ARG A 125 -8.84 12.32 -13.45
N PHE A 126 -7.96 13.31 -13.49
CA PHE A 126 -7.77 14.16 -14.68
C PHE A 126 -7.39 13.31 -15.88
N TRP A 127 -6.43 12.41 -15.73
CA TRP A 127 -6.01 11.51 -16.78
C TRP A 127 -7.14 10.51 -17.15
N GLY A 128 -7.86 9.98 -16.17
CA GLY A 128 -8.96 9.03 -16.35
C GLY A 128 -10.18 9.58 -17.08
N LYS A 129 -10.33 10.92 -17.24
CA LYS A 129 -11.36 11.51 -18.10
C LYS A 129 -11.15 11.23 -19.59
N THR A 130 -9.92 10.92 -19.99
CA THR A 130 -9.56 10.57 -21.37
C THR A 130 -9.61 9.06 -21.64
N SER A 131 -9.70 8.27 -20.59
CA SER A 131 -9.85 6.81 -20.59
C SER A 131 -10.88 6.42 -19.53
N THR A 132 -11.15 5.14 -19.32
CA THR A 132 -11.99 4.74 -18.17
C THR A 132 -11.23 4.96 -16.86
N GLN A 133 -11.89 5.46 -15.83
CA GLN A 133 -11.28 5.67 -14.50
C GLN A 133 -10.71 4.38 -13.92
N VAL A 134 -11.40 3.25 -14.15
CA VAL A 134 -10.94 1.90 -13.76
C VAL A 134 -9.55 1.59 -14.34
N LYS A 135 -9.32 1.91 -15.63
CA LYS A 135 -8.01 1.73 -16.25
C LYS A 135 -6.95 2.64 -15.62
N ALA A 136 -7.31 3.91 -15.35
CA ALA A 136 -6.37 4.86 -14.74
C ALA A 136 -5.87 4.40 -13.39
N PHE A 137 -6.78 3.95 -12.50
CA PHE A 137 -6.41 3.44 -11.19
C PHE A 137 -5.71 2.07 -11.26
N GLY A 138 -6.12 1.19 -12.18
CA GLY A 138 -5.46 -0.09 -12.42
C GLY A 138 -4.01 0.08 -12.88
N PHE A 139 -3.75 0.96 -13.84
CA PHE A 139 -2.39 1.29 -14.28
C PHE A 139 -1.57 1.98 -13.18
N LEU A 140 -2.20 2.87 -12.38
CA LEU A 140 -1.53 3.52 -11.26
C LEU A 140 -1.09 2.47 -10.22
N GLU A 141 -1.98 1.59 -9.76
CA GLU A 141 -1.66 0.59 -8.73
C GLU A 141 -0.69 -0.49 -9.22
N GLY A 142 -0.88 -1.02 -10.43
CA GLY A 142 0.04 -1.97 -11.02
C GLY A 142 1.42 -1.36 -11.28
N GLY A 143 1.46 -0.16 -11.86
CA GLY A 143 2.70 0.56 -12.13
C GLY A 143 3.48 0.93 -10.86
N ARG A 144 2.78 1.33 -9.78
CA ARG A 144 3.40 1.59 -8.48
C ARG A 144 4.11 0.34 -7.94
N GLY A 145 3.48 -0.84 -8.04
CA GLY A 145 4.12 -2.10 -7.65
C GLY A 145 5.44 -2.34 -8.39
N LEU A 146 5.45 -2.11 -9.71
CA LEU A 146 6.66 -2.25 -10.52
C LEU A 146 7.75 -1.25 -10.11
N VAL A 147 7.40 0.02 -9.90
CA VAL A 147 8.35 1.05 -9.45
C VAL A 147 8.95 0.69 -8.09
N GLY A 148 8.13 0.23 -7.14
CA GLY A 148 8.60 -0.23 -5.83
C GLY A 148 9.59 -1.40 -5.94
N ALA A 149 9.31 -2.37 -6.81
CA ALA A 149 10.18 -3.50 -7.06
C ALA A 149 11.52 -3.07 -7.70
N LEU A 150 11.49 -2.20 -8.72
CA LEU A 150 12.71 -1.72 -9.38
C LEU A 150 13.59 -0.92 -8.43
N ILE A 151 13.03 0.03 -7.67
CA ILE A 151 13.80 0.81 -6.69
C ILE A 151 14.29 -0.10 -5.56
N GLY A 152 13.49 -1.09 -5.14
CA GLY A 152 13.88 -2.11 -4.19
C GLY A 152 15.09 -2.91 -4.67
N THR A 153 15.06 -3.37 -5.92
CA THR A 153 16.19 -4.09 -6.53
C THR A 153 17.48 -3.25 -6.52
N ILE A 154 17.38 -1.98 -6.92
CA ILE A 154 18.52 -1.06 -6.85
C ILE A 154 19.02 -0.93 -5.40
N GLY A 155 18.10 -0.79 -4.44
CA GLY A 155 18.44 -0.74 -3.01
C GLY A 155 19.19 -1.98 -2.53
N VAL A 156 18.74 -3.17 -2.91
CA VAL A 156 19.38 -4.45 -2.55
C VAL A 156 20.78 -4.57 -3.17
N LEU A 157 20.93 -4.22 -4.45
CA LEU A 157 22.23 -4.23 -5.11
C LEU A 157 23.23 -3.27 -4.42
N VAL A 158 22.78 -2.07 -4.06
CA VAL A 158 23.60 -1.11 -3.32
C VAL A 158 23.95 -1.64 -1.93
N PHE A 159 22.98 -2.21 -1.23
CA PHE A 159 23.19 -2.81 0.09
C PHE A 159 24.22 -3.94 0.04
N ALA A 160 24.07 -4.87 -0.90
CA ALA A 160 24.99 -5.98 -1.10
C ALA A 160 26.41 -5.51 -1.45
N TYR A 161 26.53 -4.49 -2.32
CA TYR A 161 27.84 -3.93 -2.72
C TYR A 161 28.60 -3.32 -1.52
N PHE A 162 27.92 -2.51 -0.70
CA PHE A 162 28.55 -1.85 0.44
C PHE A 162 28.69 -2.74 1.68
N LEU A 163 27.92 -3.82 1.76
CA LEU A 163 28.06 -4.78 2.85
C LEU A 163 29.37 -5.59 2.75
N ASN A 164 30.03 -5.57 1.59
CA ASN A 164 31.20 -6.41 1.32
C ASN A 164 30.91 -7.88 1.68
N VAL A 165 30.14 -8.56 0.85
CA VAL A 165 29.64 -9.93 1.07
C VAL A 165 30.81 -10.94 1.03
N SER A 166 31.87 -10.69 1.78
CA SER A 166 32.91 -11.68 2.04
C SER A 166 32.64 -12.31 3.42
N ASP A 167 32.05 -13.50 3.39
CA ASP A 167 32.12 -14.57 4.37
C ASP A 167 31.31 -14.53 5.67
N SER A 168 30.64 -13.47 6.09
CA SER A 168 29.81 -13.56 7.29
C SER A 168 28.31 -13.53 7.00
N LYS A 169 27.57 -14.58 7.38
CA LYS A 169 26.11 -14.62 7.32
C LYS A 169 25.44 -13.49 8.13
N PHE A 170 26.16 -12.91 9.08
CA PHE A 170 25.69 -11.87 9.98
C PHE A 170 26.70 -10.73 10.04
N PRO A 171 26.52 -9.64 9.28
CA PRO A 171 27.36 -8.47 9.35
C PRO A 171 27.25 -7.78 10.71
N ASN A 172 28.34 -7.13 11.14
CA ASN A 172 28.29 -6.33 12.36
C ASN A 172 27.43 -5.06 12.19
N LEU A 173 27.09 -4.40 13.30
CA LEU A 173 26.22 -3.23 13.30
C LEU A 173 26.76 -2.09 12.43
N GLU A 174 28.08 -1.84 12.48
CA GLU A 174 28.71 -0.74 11.74
C GLU A 174 28.67 -1.00 10.23
N GLN A 175 28.95 -2.23 9.81
CA GLN A 175 28.85 -2.64 8.40
C GLN A 175 27.41 -2.48 7.87
N SER A 176 26.42 -2.96 8.65
CA SER A 176 25.00 -2.84 8.29
C SER A 176 24.57 -1.38 8.22
N ARG A 177 24.99 -0.54 9.19
CA ARG A 177 24.72 0.92 9.16
C ARG A 177 25.32 1.60 7.95
N ASN A 178 26.58 1.30 7.63
CA ASN A 178 27.25 1.90 6.49
C ASN A 178 26.55 1.52 5.18
N ALA A 179 26.29 0.24 4.95
CA ALA A 179 25.61 -0.24 3.75
C ALA A 179 24.18 0.35 3.63
N PHE A 180 23.39 0.31 4.70
CA PHE A 180 22.02 0.82 4.71
C PHE A 180 21.94 2.34 4.54
N LYS A 181 22.92 3.08 5.06
CA LYS A 181 23.06 4.54 4.86
C LYS A 181 23.08 4.91 3.37
N TYR A 182 23.87 4.20 2.57
CA TYR A 182 23.93 4.46 1.12
C TYR A 182 22.60 4.13 0.43
N VAL A 183 21.91 3.07 0.83
CA VAL A 183 20.55 2.76 0.33
C VAL A 183 19.58 3.90 0.61
N VAL A 184 19.58 4.41 1.84
CA VAL A 184 18.70 5.52 2.25
C VAL A 184 19.05 6.81 1.49
N LEU A 185 20.33 7.15 1.38
CA LEU A 185 20.76 8.37 0.67
C LEU A 185 20.41 8.30 -0.82
N LEU A 186 20.68 7.16 -1.48
CA LEU A 186 20.30 6.95 -2.88
C LEU A 186 18.78 7.06 -3.05
N SER A 187 18.02 6.41 -2.20
CA SER A 187 16.55 6.50 -2.22
C SER A 187 16.07 7.94 -2.05
N SER A 188 16.70 8.71 -1.16
CA SER A 188 16.39 10.13 -0.95
C SER A 188 16.65 10.96 -2.21
N VAL A 189 17.78 10.72 -2.89
CA VAL A 189 18.11 11.38 -4.16
C VAL A 189 17.10 11.00 -5.25
N ILE A 190 16.72 9.73 -5.36
CA ILE A 190 15.70 9.27 -6.31
C ILE A 190 14.36 9.97 -6.04
N VAL A 191 13.90 10.02 -4.78
CA VAL A 191 12.64 10.68 -4.40
C VAL A 191 12.68 12.17 -4.72
N ALA A 192 13.79 12.87 -4.43
CA ALA A 192 13.97 14.29 -4.78
C ALA A 192 13.95 14.50 -6.30
N PHE A 193 14.66 13.66 -7.06
CA PHE A 193 14.69 13.71 -8.52
C PHE A 193 13.30 13.50 -9.13
N VAL A 194 12.53 12.56 -8.62
CA VAL A 194 11.12 12.36 -9.02
C VAL A 194 10.29 13.60 -8.70
N GLY A 195 10.52 14.25 -7.57
CA GLY A 195 9.90 15.54 -7.24
C GLY A 195 10.16 16.60 -8.29
N PHE A 196 11.40 16.68 -8.79
CA PHE A 196 11.78 17.56 -9.91
C PHE A 196 11.09 17.16 -11.23
N LEU A 197 11.00 15.85 -11.55
CA LEU A 197 10.27 15.38 -12.73
C LEU A 197 8.79 15.76 -12.68
N VAL A 198 8.14 15.61 -11.53
CA VAL A 198 6.75 16.04 -11.31
C VAL A 198 6.60 17.54 -11.57
N TRP A 199 7.50 18.34 -11.00
CA TRP A 199 7.50 19.80 -11.22
C TRP A 199 7.65 20.16 -12.69
N LYS A 200 8.51 19.50 -13.42
CA LYS A 200 8.82 19.80 -14.82
C LYS A 200 7.73 19.30 -15.77
N PHE A 201 7.26 18.06 -15.60
CA PHE A 201 6.48 17.35 -16.61
C PHE A 201 4.97 17.25 -16.31
N MET A 202 4.52 17.30 -15.05
CA MET A 202 3.08 17.19 -14.73
C MET A 202 2.35 18.53 -14.87
N LYS A 203 2.46 19.15 -16.04
CA LYS A 203 1.68 20.37 -16.34
C LYS A 203 0.26 19.96 -16.73
N VAL A 204 -0.74 20.45 -16.00
CA VAL A 204 -2.16 20.33 -16.32
C VAL A 204 -2.63 21.66 -16.86
N ASP A 205 -3.39 21.67 -17.96
CA ASP A 205 -3.96 22.88 -18.52
C ASP A 205 -4.88 23.56 -17.49
N GLN A 206 -4.78 24.89 -17.38
CA GLN A 206 -5.59 25.67 -16.43
C GLN A 206 -7.10 25.52 -16.70
N GLU A 207 -7.50 25.29 -17.94
CA GLU A 207 -8.90 25.03 -18.31
C GLU A 207 -9.38 23.69 -17.75
N ILE A 208 -8.50 22.65 -17.73
CA ILE A 208 -8.79 21.35 -17.14
C ILE A 208 -8.93 21.48 -15.62
N GLU A 209 -8.03 22.23 -15.01
CA GLU A 209 -8.01 22.47 -13.56
C GLU A 209 -9.30 23.17 -13.10
N LYS A 210 -9.79 24.13 -13.89
CA LYS A 210 -11.06 24.85 -13.64
C LYS A 210 -12.32 24.00 -13.93
N SER A 211 -12.25 23.08 -14.91
CA SER A 211 -13.39 22.24 -15.31
C SER A 211 -13.69 21.10 -14.32
N VAL A 212 -12.74 20.75 -13.47
CA VAL A 212 -12.89 19.78 -12.38
C VAL A 212 -13.00 20.56 -11.07
N VAL A 213 -14.01 21.39 -10.97
CA VAL A 213 -14.47 21.89 -9.67
C VAL A 213 -14.97 20.64 -8.94
N LEU A 214 -14.15 20.11 -8.02
CA LEU A 214 -14.64 19.16 -7.04
C LEU A 214 -15.74 19.92 -6.30
N GLU A 215 -16.99 19.48 -6.49
CA GLU A 215 -18.12 20.04 -5.77
C GLU A 215 -17.76 20.11 -4.29
N LYS A 216 -17.95 21.27 -3.67
CA LYS A 216 -17.72 21.43 -2.22
C LYS A 216 -18.45 20.32 -1.51
N ILE A 217 -17.71 19.51 -0.77
CA ILE A 217 -18.31 18.42 0.04
C ILE A 217 -19.26 19.08 1.04
N SER A 218 -20.56 18.96 0.79
CA SER A 218 -21.58 19.44 1.70
C SER A 218 -21.74 18.42 2.82
N LEU A 219 -21.99 18.88 4.05
CA LEU A 219 -22.29 18.00 5.19
C LEU A 219 -23.47 17.04 4.90
N ASN A 220 -24.42 17.47 4.08
CA ASN A 220 -25.54 16.62 3.67
C ASN A 220 -25.07 15.47 2.77
N LYS A 221 -24.15 15.71 1.86
CA LYS A 221 -23.55 14.67 1.01
C LYS A 221 -22.74 13.66 1.83
N ILE A 222 -22.02 14.10 2.86
CA ILE A 222 -21.31 13.22 3.80
C ILE A 222 -22.32 12.33 4.53
N LYS A 223 -23.42 12.90 5.05
CA LYS A 223 -24.47 12.12 5.71
C LYS A 223 -25.08 11.08 4.78
N GLU A 224 -25.44 11.46 3.56
CA GLU A 224 -26.00 10.55 2.55
C GLU A 224 -25.10 9.32 2.36
N VAL A 225 -23.79 9.52 2.17
CA VAL A 225 -22.83 8.43 2.00
C VAL A 225 -22.67 7.57 3.25
N VAL A 226 -22.60 8.19 4.44
CA VAL A 226 -22.41 7.46 5.72
C VAL A 226 -23.60 6.53 6.01
N PHE A 227 -24.83 6.88 5.58
CA PHE A 227 -25.99 6.04 5.81
C PHE A 227 -26.15 4.89 4.82
N LEU A 228 -25.32 4.80 3.77
CA LEU A 228 -25.35 3.67 2.84
C LEU A 228 -24.76 2.40 3.50
N PRO A 229 -25.53 1.29 3.58
CA PRO A 229 -25.03 0.03 4.16
C PRO A 229 -23.82 -0.54 3.38
N SER A 230 -23.76 -0.30 2.07
CA SER A 230 -22.64 -0.69 1.21
C SER A 230 -21.32 -0.06 1.65
N VAL A 231 -21.34 1.19 2.12
CA VAL A 231 -20.16 1.92 2.61
C VAL A 231 -19.58 1.25 3.85
N TRP A 232 -20.43 0.81 4.79
CA TRP A 232 -19.97 0.10 6.00
C TRP A 232 -19.36 -1.26 5.69
N LEU A 233 -19.98 -2.02 4.77
CA LEU A 233 -19.41 -3.29 4.32
C LEU A 233 -18.08 -3.07 3.59
N LEU A 234 -17.98 -2.05 2.75
CA LEU A 234 -16.72 -1.68 2.08
C LEU A 234 -15.64 -1.25 3.07
N MET A 235 -15.97 -0.52 4.13
CA MET A 235 -15.02 -0.19 5.20
C MET A 235 -14.41 -1.45 5.81
N VAL A 236 -15.23 -2.46 6.11
CA VAL A 236 -14.75 -3.73 6.68
C VAL A 236 -13.92 -4.51 5.65
N ILE A 237 -14.40 -4.61 4.41
CA ILE A 237 -13.69 -5.30 3.31
C ILE A 237 -12.32 -4.66 3.09
N VAL A 238 -12.24 -3.34 2.96
CA VAL A 238 -10.99 -2.62 2.73
C VAL A 238 -10.05 -2.76 3.93
N MET A 239 -10.56 -2.64 5.16
CA MET A 239 -9.78 -2.82 6.38
C MET A 239 -9.14 -4.22 6.44
N CYS A 240 -9.93 -5.26 6.22
CA CYS A 240 -9.45 -6.64 6.25
C CYS A 240 -8.43 -6.91 5.12
N ALA A 241 -8.68 -6.44 3.91
CA ALA A 241 -7.75 -6.56 2.79
C ALA A 241 -6.44 -5.81 3.06
N TYR A 242 -6.52 -4.64 3.71
CA TYR A 242 -5.35 -3.84 4.04
C TYR A 242 -4.49 -4.46 5.15
N VAL A 243 -5.11 -5.15 6.11
CA VAL A 243 -4.35 -5.98 7.08
C VAL A 243 -3.50 -7.01 6.36
N GLY A 244 -4.05 -7.72 5.36
CA GLY A 244 -3.28 -8.65 4.54
C GLY A 244 -2.07 -7.98 3.87
N TYR A 245 -2.26 -6.78 3.32
CA TYR A 245 -1.16 -6.02 2.73
C TYR A 245 -0.10 -5.62 3.76
N LYS A 246 -0.49 -5.23 4.98
CA LYS A 246 0.46 -4.88 6.05
C LYS A 246 1.25 -6.08 6.55
N VAL A 247 0.66 -7.27 6.57
CA VAL A 247 1.38 -8.50 6.95
C VAL A 247 2.50 -8.83 5.95
N THR A 248 2.44 -8.35 4.70
CA THR A 248 3.57 -8.52 3.76
C THR A 248 4.86 -7.83 4.23
N ASP A 249 4.78 -6.88 5.18
CA ASP A 249 5.93 -6.18 5.75
C ASP A 249 6.83 -7.07 6.63
N VAL A 250 6.38 -8.28 7.01
CA VAL A 250 7.16 -9.18 7.86
C VAL A 250 7.86 -10.31 7.09
N PHE A 251 7.68 -10.43 5.76
CA PHE A 251 8.25 -11.54 5.01
C PHE A 251 9.77 -11.55 4.95
N SER A 252 10.43 -10.39 4.89
CA SER A 252 11.90 -10.34 4.98
C SER A 252 12.40 -10.82 6.34
N LEU A 253 11.67 -10.53 7.42
CA LEU A 253 12.00 -11.03 8.75
C LEU A 253 11.73 -12.54 8.86
N TYR A 254 10.62 -13.03 8.29
CA TYR A 254 10.34 -14.49 8.21
C TYR A 254 11.46 -15.24 7.47
N ALA A 255 11.95 -14.68 6.37
CA ALA A 255 13.06 -15.26 5.61
C ALA A 255 14.34 -15.35 6.46
N LEU A 256 14.63 -14.33 7.27
CA LEU A 256 15.77 -14.36 8.20
C LEU A 256 15.53 -15.35 9.36
N ASP A 257 14.42 -15.20 10.10
CA ASP A 257 14.19 -15.88 11.37
C ASP A 257 13.88 -17.37 11.21
N VAL A 258 13.10 -17.73 10.17
CA VAL A 258 12.57 -19.08 9.97
C VAL A 258 13.29 -19.82 8.86
N MET A 259 13.55 -19.15 7.73
CA MET A 259 14.22 -19.76 6.58
C MET A 259 15.76 -19.67 6.66
N GLN A 260 16.28 -18.97 7.68
CA GLN A 260 17.73 -18.82 7.94
C GLN A 260 18.48 -18.16 6.78
N TYR A 261 17.81 -17.26 6.05
CA TYR A 261 18.44 -16.44 5.02
C TYR A 261 19.33 -15.38 5.68
N ASN A 262 20.37 -14.94 4.99
CA ASN A 262 21.12 -13.75 5.43
C ASN A 262 20.35 -12.46 5.14
N GLN A 263 20.89 -11.32 5.54
CA GLN A 263 20.22 -10.02 5.36
C GLN A 263 20.00 -9.64 3.89
N VAL A 264 20.96 -9.98 3.01
CA VAL A 264 20.86 -9.70 1.58
C VAL A 264 19.80 -10.59 0.94
N ASP A 265 19.88 -11.91 1.15
CA ASP A 265 18.92 -12.87 0.61
C ASP A 265 17.49 -12.58 1.10
N SER A 266 17.32 -12.15 2.36
CA SER A 266 16.03 -11.75 2.92
C SER A 266 15.47 -10.50 2.23
N ALA A 267 16.34 -9.53 1.90
CA ALA A 267 15.95 -8.33 1.18
C ALA A 267 15.65 -8.62 -0.31
N GLU A 268 16.44 -9.48 -0.95
CA GLU A 268 16.18 -9.96 -2.33
C GLU A 268 14.83 -10.66 -2.41
N PHE A 269 14.55 -11.54 -1.46
CA PHE A 269 13.28 -12.25 -1.37
C PHE A 269 12.09 -11.30 -1.20
N ALA A 270 12.17 -10.33 -0.28
CA ALA A 270 11.12 -9.34 -0.09
C ALA A 270 10.93 -8.46 -1.34
N THR A 271 12.02 -8.16 -2.06
CA THR A 271 11.96 -7.42 -3.33
C THR A 271 11.29 -8.25 -4.43
N PHE A 272 11.61 -9.55 -4.52
CA PHE A 272 10.92 -10.47 -5.44
C PHE A 272 9.40 -10.46 -5.24
N LEU A 273 8.93 -10.43 -3.99
CA LEU A 273 7.50 -10.36 -3.69
C LEU A 273 6.84 -9.08 -4.23
N LEU A 274 7.56 -7.98 -4.30
CA LEU A 274 7.02 -6.74 -4.89
C LEU A 274 6.77 -6.88 -6.40
N TYR A 275 7.53 -7.72 -7.12
CA TYR A 275 7.26 -8.02 -8.53
C TYR A 275 5.99 -8.84 -8.76
N LEU A 276 5.55 -9.63 -7.77
CA LEU A 276 4.28 -10.35 -7.86
C LEU A 276 3.08 -9.40 -7.90
N ARG A 277 3.19 -8.24 -7.24
CA ARG A 277 2.08 -7.27 -7.17
C ARG A 277 1.58 -6.79 -8.55
N PRO A 278 2.41 -6.26 -9.47
CA PRO A 278 1.96 -5.87 -10.81
C PRO A 278 1.49 -7.07 -11.63
N LEU A 279 2.14 -8.23 -11.52
CA LEU A 279 1.75 -9.44 -12.26
C LEU A 279 0.34 -9.89 -11.87
N ILE A 280 0.07 -9.99 -10.56
CA ILE A 280 -1.24 -10.37 -10.05
C ILE A 280 -2.29 -9.31 -10.39
N ALA A 281 -1.99 -8.01 -10.23
CA ALA A 281 -2.93 -6.94 -10.54
C ALA A 281 -3.35 -6.93 -12.01
N ILE A 282 -2.41 -7.13 -12.95
CA ILE A 282 -2.71 -7.22 -14.40
C ILE A 282 -3.54 -8.47 -14.70
N SER A 283 -3.18 -9.63 -14.13
CA SER A 283 -3.93 -10.86 -14.29
C SER A 283 -5.37 -10.71 -13.80
N ILE A 284 -5.56 -10.17 -12.59
CA ILE A 284 -6.87 -9.94 -12.00
C ILE A 284 -7.70 -8.95 -12.82
N ALA A 285 -7.11 -7.86 -13.31
CA ALA A 285 -7.82 -6.92 -14.18
C ALA A 285 -8.31 -7.58 -15.48
N SER A 286 -7.54 -8.53 -16.01
CA SER A 286 -7.93 -9.31 -17.20
C SER A 286 -9.07 -10.29 -16.89
N PHE A 287 -9.07 -10.93 -15.73
CA PHE A 287 -10.15 -11.82 -15.29
C PHE A 287 -11.40 -11.06 -14.87
N ALA A 288 -11.26 -9.90 -14.23
CA ALA A 288 -12.36 -9.04 -13.79
C ALA A 288 -13.27 -8.55 -14.94
N SER A 289 -12.79 -8.58 -16.18
CA SER A 289 -13.61 -8.31 -17.36
C SER A 289 -14.57 -9.45 -17.75
N ARG A 290 -14.37 -10.65 -17.19
CA ARG A 290 -15.13 -11.87 -17.50
C ARG A 290 -15.92 -12.42 -16.33
N TRP A 291 -15.52 -12.09 -15.10
CA TRP A 291 -16.06 -12.62 -13.86
C TRP A 291 -16.61 -11.50 -12.99
N GLU A 292 -17.56 -11.81 -12.12
CA GLU A 292 -18.09 -10.86 -11.15
C GLU A 292 -17.02 -10.41 -10.15
N ASN A 293 -16.74 -9.10 -10.08
CA ASN A 293 -15.72 -8.53 -9.21
C ASN A 293 -15.97 -8.83 -7.72
N THR A 294 -17.23 -8.89 -7.30
CA THR A 294 -17.62 -9.20 -5.92
C THR A 294 -17.32 -10.67 -5.57
N LEU A 295 -17.56 -11.60 -6.50
CA LEU A 295 -17.20 -13.01 -6.33
C LEU A 295 -15.67 -13.19 -6.29
N MET A 296 -14.95 -12.46 -7.13
CA MET A 296 -13.47 -12.48 -7.11
C MET A 296 -12.91 -11.99 -5.77
N LEU A 297 -13.57 -11.03 -5.10
CA LEU A 297 -13.21 -10.62 -3.74
C LEU A 297 -13.42 -11.73 -2.71
N VAL A 298 -14.54 -12.46 -2.80
CA VAL A 298 -14.80 -13.62 -1.93
C VAL A 298 -13.70 -14.67 -2.11
N ILE A 299 -13.35 -15.00 -3.37
CA ILE A 299 -12.27 -15.94 -3.68
C ILE A 299 -10.92 -15.40 -3.17
N GLY A 300 -10.63 -14.11 -3.35
CA GLY A 300 -9.41 -13.48 -2.85
C GLY A 300 -9.23 -13.60 -1.34
N PHE A 301 -10.30 -13.39 -0.57
CA PHE A 301 -10.27 -13.61 0.89
C PHE A 301 -10.12 -15.09 1.25
N ALA A 302 -10.79 -16.00 0.55
CA ALA A 302 -10.62 -17.45 0.78
C ALA A 302 -9.17 -17.88 0.53
N VAL A 303 -8.56 -17.44 -0.58
CA VAL A 303 -7.16 -17.73 -0.91
C VAL A 303 -6.21 -17.12 0.12
N SER A 304 -6.47 -15.86 0.54
CA SER A 304 -5.68 -15.21 1.60
C SER A 304 -5.79 -15.96 2.92
N PHE A 305 -6.98 -16.41 3.29
CA PHE A 305 -7.21 -17.21 4.50
C PHE A 305 -6.45 -18.53 4.47
N LEU A 306 -6.56 -19.29 3.38
CA LEU A 306 -5.84 -20.56 3.21
C LEU A 306 -4.31 -20.36 3.24
N GLY A 307 -3.81 -19.35 2.54
CA GLY A 307 -2.39 -18.99 2.57
C GLY A 307 -1.91 -18.62 3.97
N ALA A 308 -2.68 -17.84 4.72
CA ALA A 308 -2.35 -17.46 6.09
C ALA A 308 -2.37 -18.64 7.05
N LEU A 309 -3.32 -19.59 6.90
CA LEU A 309 -3.37 -20.81 7.70
C LEU A 309 -2.11 -21.67 7.53
N LEU A 310 -1.57 -21.80 6.32
CA LEU A 310 -0.34 -22.58 6.09
C LEU A 310 0.83 -22.07 6.94
N PHE A 311 0.96 -20.75 7.07
CA PHE A 311 1.97 -20.13 7.93
C PHE A 311 1.62 -20.23 9.42
N SER A 312 0.34 -20.12 9.79
CA SER A 312 -0.09 -20.15 11.20
C SER A 312 0.10 -21.52 11.85
N PHE A 313 0.06 -22.61 11.08
CA PHE A 313 0.32 -23.96 11.60
C PHE A 313 1.81 -24.26 11.80
N GLY A 314 2.73 -23.40 11.36
CA GLY A 314 4.17 -23.58 11.56
C GLY A 314 4.77 -24.77 10.82
N ILE A 315 4.10 -25.28 9.79
CA ILE A 315 4.60 -26.40 8.96
C ILE A 315 5.71 -25.98 8.00
N ILE A 316 5.91 -24.69 7.81
CA ILE A 316 6.92 -24.11 6.93
C ILE A 316 8.20 -23.89 7.74
N THR A 317 9.22 -24.67 7.46
CA THR A 317 10.54 -24.63 8.11
C THR A 317 11.64 -24.46 7.08
N TYR A 318 12.86 -24.15 7.52
CA TYR A 318 14.01 -23.90 6.65
C TYR A 318 14.29 -25.03 5.64
N SER A 319 13.98 -26.27 5.98
CA SER A 319 14.15 -27.44 5.10
C SER A 319 13.11 -27.56 3.99
N LYS A 320 12.03 -26.73 4.01
CA LYS A 320 10.87 -26.84 3.11
C LYS A 320 10.73 -25.62 2.21
N THR A 321 11.79 -25.25 1.51
CA THR A 321 11.85 -24.06 0.64
C THR A 321 10.72 -24.02 -0.41
N LEU A 322 10.41 -25.17 -1.06
CA LEU A 322 9.35 -25.21 -2.06
C LEU A 322 7.97 -24.93 -1.44
N LEU A 323 7.70 -25.49 -0.25
CA LEU A 323 6.47 -25.21 0.48
C LEU A 323 6.38 -23.73 0.89
N PHE A 324 7.49 -23.14 1.32
CA PHE A 324 7.58 -21.72 1.64
C PHE A 324 7.22 -20.84 0.42
N LEU A 325 7.89 -21.06 -0.71
CA LEU A 325 7.64 -20.28 -1.93
C LEU A 325 6.21 -20.43 -2.44
N SER A 326 5.66 -21.66 -2.47
CA SER A 326 4.29 -21.89 -2.90
C SER A 326 3.25 -21.27 -1.96
N SER A 327 3.46 -21.35 -0.65
CA SER A 327 2.56 -20.75 0.34
C SER A 327 2.54 -19.23 0.27
N ILE A 328 3.71 -18.61 0.07
CA ILE A 328 3.82 -17.16 -0.17
C ILE A 328 3.13 -16.77 -1.46
N PHE A 329 3.30 -17.53 -2.53
CA PHE A 329 2.66 -17.24 -3.80
C PHE A 329 1.12 -17.29 -3.68
N ILE A 330 0.58 -18.30 -3.00
CA ILE A 330 -0.86 -18.39 -2.69
C ILE A 330 -1.32 -17.17 -1.89
N LEU A 331 -0.61 -16.82 -0.83
CA LEU A 331 -0.97 -15.67 0.00
C LEU A 331 -0.88 -14.36 -0.78
N ALA A 332 0.16 -14.18 -1.60
CA ALA A 332 0.33 -12.99 -2.45
C ALA A 332 -0.81 -12.86 -3.47
N ILE A 333 -1.25 -13.95 -4.09
CA ILE A 333 -2.44 -13.94 -4.97
C ILE A 333 -3.65 -13.42 -4.21
N GLY A 334 -3.95 -13.95 -3.02
CA GLY A 334 -5.06 -13.47 -2.21
C GLY A 334 -4.96 -11.98 -1.90
N VAL A 335 -3.87 -11.58 -1.25
CA VAL A 335 -3.67 -10.20 -0.76
C VAL A 335 -3.64 -9.16 -1.88
N TYR A 336 -2.91 -9.40 -2.96
CA TYR A 336 -2.79 -8.41 -4.05
C TYR A 336 -4.04 -8.37 -4.94
N SER A 337 -4.78 -9.49 -5.07
CA SER A 337 -6.08 -9.50 -5.73
C SER A 337 -7.10 -8.64 -5.00
N LEU A 338 -7.20 -8.79 -3.68
CA LEU A 338 -8.08 -7.97 -2.86
C LEU A 338 -7.78 -6.49 -3.02
N ARG A 339 -6.49 -6.12 -2.99
CA ARG A 339 -6.05 -4.73 -3.16
C ARG A 339 -6.40 -4.14 -4.52
N ALA A 340 -6.37 -4.95 -5.58
CA ALA A 340 -6.75 -4.51 -6.92
C ALA A 340 -8.27 -4.32 -7.08
N LEU A 341 -9.08 -5.06 -6.31
CA LEU A 341 -10.52 -5.19 -6.54
C LEU A 341 -11.39 -4.35 -5.60
N TYR A 342 -10.99 -4.08 -4.34
CA TYR A 342 -11.91 -3.59 -3.32
C TYR A 342 -12.59 -2.24 -3.65
N PHE A 343 -11.98 -1.37 -4.44
CA PHE A 343 -12.65 -0.16 -4.91
C PHE A 343 -13.42 -0.33 -6.22
N SER A 344 -13.18 -1.42 -6.97
CA SER A 344 -13.89 -1.67 -8.22
C SER A 344 -15.36 -2.04 -8.03
N ILE A 345 -15.76 -2.44 -6.83
CA ILE A 345 -17.14 -2.86 -6.52
C ILE A 345 -18.04 -1.72 -6.01
N MET A 346 -17.51 -0.50 -5.88
CA MET A 346 -18.27 0.64 -5.36
C MET A 346 -19.52 0.96 -6.21
N GLU A 347 -19.43 0.79 -7.52
CA GLU A 347 -20.54 1.03 -8.46
C GLU A 347 -21.74 0.11 -8.16
N LYS A 348 -21.48 -1.15 -7.83
CA LYS A 348 -22.49 -2.13 -7.48
C LYS A 348 -23.15 -1.86 -6.12
N GLY A 349 -22.46 -1.16 -5.21
CA GLY A 349 -22.96 -0.77 -3.90
C GLY A 349 -23.86 0.45 -3.91
N GLU A 350 -24.41 0.83 -5.08
CA GLU A 350 -25.33 1.97 -5.24
C GLU A 350 -24.74 3.32 -4.79
N ILE A 351 -23.41 3.43 -4.77
CA ILE A 351 -22.74 4.68 -4.41
C ILE A 351 -22.84 5.64 -5.60
N PRO A 352 -23.54 6.77 -5.49
CA PRO A 352 -23.72 7.69 -6.60
C PRO A 352 -22.39 8.19 -7.15
N LEU A 353 -22.21 8.18 -8.47
CA LEU A 353 -20.99 8.65 -9.13
C LEU A 353 -20.49 10.02 -8.63
N PRO A 354 -21.37 11.03 -8.42
CA PRO A 354 -20.93 12.32 -7.88
C PRO A 354 -20.37 12.25 -6.46
N LEU A 355 -20.75 11.22 -5.68
CA LEU A 355 -20.35 11.04 -4.28
C LEU A 355 -19.18 10.05 -4.13
N THR A 356 -18.68 9.47 -5.22
CA THR A 356 -17.58 8.47 -5.18
C THR A 356 -16.36 8.98 -4.42
N GLY A 357 -15.96 10.24 -4.62
CA GLY A 357 -14.81 10.81 -3.91
C GLY A 357 -15.03 10.94 -2.40
N THR A 358 -16.22 11.35 -1.99
CA THR A 358 -16.63 11.41 -0.58
C THR A 358 -16.65 10.00 0.03
N ALA A 359 -17.24 9.04 -0.67
CA ALA A 359 -17.32 7.65 -0.23
C ALA A 359 -15.92 7.02 -0.07
N VAL A 360 -15.02 7.20 -1.05
CA VAL A 360 -13.63 6.74 -0.94
C VAL A 360 -12.94 7.36 0.27
N GLY A 361 -13.11 8.65 0.51
CA GLY A 361 -12.55 9.34 1.69
C GLY A 361 -13.03 8.73 3.00
N ILE A 362 -14.34 8.53 3.14
CA ILE A 362 -14.98 7.95 4.34
C ILE A 362 -14.55 6.49 4.53
N ILE A 363 -14.60 5.68 3.46
CA ILE A 363 -14.16 4.28 3.49
C ILE A 363 -12.68 4.19 3.88
N SER A 364 -11.84 5.09 3.38
CA SER A 364 -10.40 5.10 3.66
C SER A 364 -10.08 5.40 5.12
N LEU A 365 -10.89 6.18 5.85
CA LEU A 365 -10.66 6.45 7.27
C LEU A 365 -10.62 5.17 8.10
N ILE A 366 -11.55 4.25 7.88
CA ILE A 366 -11.60 2.96 8.58
C ILE A 366 -10.74 1.92 7.83
N GLY A 367 -10.81 1.91 6.50
CA GLY A 367 -10.09 0.96 5.67
C GLY A 367 -8.57 0.99 5.86
N TYR A 368 -7.98 2.17 6.12
CA TYR A 368 -6.54 2.32 6.39
C TYR A 368 -6.20 2.51 7.87
N ALA A 369 -7.17 2.40 8.78
CA ALA A 369 -6.92 2.37 10.22
C ALA A 369 -5.91 1.29 10.67
N PRO A 370 -5.74 0.14 9.98
CA PRO A 370 -4.69 -0.82 10.30
C PRO A 370 -3.27 -0.23 10.37
N ASP A 371 -2.98 0.89 9.70
CA ASP A 371 -1.69 1.59 9.87
C ASP A 371 -1.42 1.97 11.33
N ILE A 372 -2.47 2.20 12.14
CA ILE A 372 -2.33 2.57 13.55
C ILE A 372 -2.07 1.36 14.44
N PHE A 373 -2.78 0.24 14.26
CA PHE A 373 -2.80 -0.83 15.25
C PHE A 373 -2.10 -2.12 14.81
N ILE A 374 -2.03 -2.42 13.50
CA ILE A 374 -1.45 -3.69 13.02
C ILE A 374 0.05 -3.75 13.24
N GLY A 375 0.78 -2.65 13.03
CA GLY A 375 2.23 -2.60 13.27
C GLY A 375 2.60 -2.99 14.70
N PRO A 376 2.08 -2.29 15.73
CA PRO A 376 2.33 -2.65 17.14
C PRO A 376 1.87 -4.07 17.50
N LEU A 377 0.72 -4.51 16.97
CA LEU A 377 0.19 -5.84 17.28
C LEU A 377 1.07 -6.97 16.72
N MET A 378 1.51 -6.84 15.46
CA MET A 378 2.48 -7.78 14.86
C MET A 378 3.80 -7.73 15.64
N GLY A 379 4.27 -6.54 16.00
CA GLY A 379 5.48 -6.35 16.78
C GLY A 379 5.40 -7.07 18.12
N TYR A 380 4.29 -6.95 18.84
CA TYR A 380 4.07 -7.64 20.10
C TYR A 380 4.22 -9.16 19.98
N PHE A 381 3.64 -9.76 18.94
CA PHE A 381 3.79 -11.20 18.75
C PHE A 381 5.22 -11.60 18.39
N LEU A 382 5.87 -10.84 17.51
CA LEU A 382 7.24 -11.14 17.07
C LEU A 382 8.28 -10.96 18.18
N ASP A 383 8.10 -9.97 19.07
CA ASP A 383 9.04 -9.71 20.17
C ASP A 383 8.78 -10.60 21.39
N LYS A 384 7.51 -10.97 21.63
CA LYS A 384 7.15 -11.83 22.76
C LYS A 384 7.47 -13.30 22.50
N TYR A 385 7.30 -13.77 21.26
CA TYR A 385 7.46 -15.16 20.88
C TYR A 385 8.54 -15.27 19.81
N ASN A 386 9.72 -15.77 20.20
CA ASN A 386 10.88 -15.87 19.31
C ASN A 386 10.66 -16.85 18.14
N GLY A 387 11.27 -16.56 17.01
CA GLY A 387 11.34 -17.42 15.85
C GLY A 387 9.98 -17.70 15.22
N ILE A 388 9.73 -18.96 14.84
CA ILE A 388 8.52 -19.35 14.10
C ILE A 388 7.21 -19.05 14.84
N ILE A 389 7.19 -19.13 16.18
CA ILE A 389 5.96 -18.98 16.99
C ILE A 389 5.41 -17.55 16.86
N GLY A 390 6.25 -16.52 16.92
CA GLY A 390 5.83 -15.14 16.72
C GLY A 390 5.19 -14.93 15.36
N HIS A 391 5.78 -15.50 14.33
CA HIS A 391 5.22 -15.48 12.97
C HIS A 391 3.91 -16.24 12.86
N GLN A 392 3.77 -17.38 13.52
CA GLN A 392 2.50 -18.13 13.57
C GLN A 392 1.35 -17.26 14.09
N TYR A 393 1.56 -16.50 15.17
CA TYR A 393 0.54 -15.59 15.70
C TYR A 393 0.22 -14.44 14.74
N VAL A 394 1.22 -13.90 14.03
CA VAL A 394 0.98 -12.87 13.00
C VAL A 394 0.11 -13.40 11.87
N PHE A 395 0.38 -14.62 11.39
CA PHE A 395 -0.43 -15.20 10.32
C PHE A 395 -1.79 -15.74 10.81
N ALA A 396 -1.90 -16.16 12.07
CA ALA A 396 -3.20 -16.45 12.69
C ALA A 396 -4.07 -15.19 12.78
N LEU A 397 -3.48 -14.04 13.14
CA LEU A 397 -4.17 -12.75 13.10
C LEU A 397 -4.67 -12.43 11.68
N LEU A 398 -3.83 -12.62 10.66
CA LEU A 398 -4.25 -12.44 9.26
C LEU A 398 -5.39 -13.39 8.87
N SER A 399 -5.36 -14.65 9.35
CA SER A 399 -6.43 -15.60 9.09
C SER A 399 -7.77 -15.11 9.64
N VAL A 400 -7.78 -14.53 10.86
CA VAL A 400 -8.99 -13.96 11.46
C VAL A 400 -9.53 -12.81 10.61
N PHE A 401 -8.68 -11.84 10.23
CA PHE A 401 -9.11 -10.72 9.39
C PHE A 401 -9.55 -11.19 7.99
N SER A 402 -8.87 -12.17 7.39
CA SER A 402 -9.29 -12.75 6.11
C SER A 402 -10.66 -13.41 6.20
N LEU A 403 -10.96 -14.09 7.30
CA LEU A 403 -12.27 -14.71 7.54
C LEU A 403 -13.39 -13.66 7.73
N VAL A 404 -13.12 -12.60 8.50
CA VAL A 404 -14.05 -11.48 8.66
C VAL A 404 -14.31 -10.80 7.31
N GLY A 405 -13.27 -10.54 6.52
CA GLY A 405 -13.38 -9.97 5.18
C GLY A 405 -14.13 -10.89 4.22
N PHE A 406 -13.95 -12.20 4.32
CA PHE A 406 -14.65 -13.20 3.53
C PHE A 406 -16.17 -13.14 3.77
N PHE A 407 -16.62 -13.14 5.01
CA PHE A 407 -18.06 -13.02 5.33
C PHE A 407 -18.63 -11.65 4.93
N ALA A 408 -17.86 -10.57 5.11
CA ALA A 408 -18.28 -9.25 4.64
C ALA A 408 -18.43 -9.21 3.11
N ALA A 409 -17.50 -9.84 2.37
CA ALA A 409 -17.56 -9.93 0.91
C ALA A 409 -18.73 -10.79 0.42
N ILE A 410 -19.01 -11.92 1.08
CA ILE A 410 -20.21 -12.75 0.80
C ILE A 410 -21.48 -11.94 1.02
N LYS A 411 -21.59 -11.24 2.14
CA LYS A 411 -22.76 -10.39 2.44
C LYS A 411 -22.93 -9.28 1.40
N TYR A 412 -21.83 -8.65 1.00
CA TYR A 412 -21.84 -7.64 -0.05
C TYR A 412 -22.31 -8.22 -1.40
N HIS A 413 -21.77 -9.36 -1.79
CA HIS A 413 -22.16 -10.05 -3.01
C HIS A 413 -23.64 -10.46 -3.00
N ALA A 414 -24.12 -11.02 -1.89
CA ALA A 414 -25.53 -11.46 -1.75
C ALA A 414 -26.51 -10.29 -1.86
N ILE A 415 -26.21 -9.14 -1.26
CA ILE A 415 -27.12 -7.97 -1.29
C ILE A 415 -27.13 -7.32 -2.67
N TYR A 416 -25.94 -7.04 -3.24
CA TYR A 416 -25.83 -6.15 -4.40
C TYR A 416 -25.67 -6.87 -5.77
N CYS A 417 -25.60 -8.20 -5.80
CA CYS A 417 -25.57 -8.96 -7.05
C CYS A 417 -26.79 -9.84 -7.27
N ASN A 418 -27.49 -10.29 -6.21
CA ASN A 418 -28.71 -11.07 -6.36
C ASN A 418 -29.92 -10.18 -6.63
N GLU A 419 -29.99 -8.96 -6.09
CA GLU A 419 -31.08 -8.00 -6.38
C GLU A 419 -31.06 -7.52 -7.83
N ALA A 420 -29.88 -7.35 -8.44
CA ALA A 420 -29.77 -7.00 -9.86
C ALA A 420 -30.32 -8.08 -10.79
N SER A 421 -30.37 -9.34 -10.38
CA SER A 421 -31.03 -10.41 -11.14
C SER A 421 -32.56 -10.40 -10.99
N HIS A 422 -33.09 -10.00 -9.84
CA HIS A 422 -34.54 -9.89 -9.63
C HIS A 422 -35.15 -8.70 -10.37
N SER A 423 -34.50 -7.55 -10.39
CA SER A 423 -35.01 -6.36 -11.10
C SER A 423 -35.04 -6.52 -12.63
N LEU A 424 -34.19 -7.38 -13.19
CA LEU A 424 -34.19 -7.71 -14.64
C LEU A 424 -35.33 -8.66 -15.00
N PHE A 425 -35.86 -9.46 -14.06
CA PHE A 425 -37.03 -10.33 -14.30
C PHE A 425 -38.35 -9.57 -14.13
N GLU A 426 -38.43 -8.57 -13.23
CA GLU A 426 -39.62 -7.75 -13.04
C GLU A 426 -39.86 -6.69 -14.14
N SER A 427 -38.82 -6.35 -14.94
CA SER A 427 -38.97 -5.41 -16.06
C SER A 427 -39.41 -6.08 -17.37
N HIS A 428 -39.66 -7.38 -17.37
CA HIS A 428 -40.15 -8.17 -18.52
C HIS A 428 -41.55 -8.77 -18.29
N GLU A 429 -42.22 -8.47 -17.18
CA GLU A 429 -43.65 -8.66 -17.00
C GLU A 429 -44.40 -7.30 -17.17
#